data_84161d2be9d915a8469fd8b677aaffab
#
_entry.id   84161d2be9d915a8469fd8b677aaffab
#
_cell.length_a   1.000
_cell.length_b   1.000
_cell.length_c   1.000
_cell.angle_alpha   90.00
_cell.angle_beta   90.00
_cell.angle_gamma   90.00
#
_symmetry.space_group_name_H-M   'P 1'
#
loop_
_entity.id
_entity.type
_entity.pdbx_description
1 polymer ?
#
loop_
_entity_poly.entity_id
_entity_poly.type
_entity_poly.pdbx_seq_one_letter_code
_entity_poly.pdbx_strand_id
1 'polypeptide(L)'
;MTVALVSKEEAEKIKNDAAVRGTIMHRILEGEMTGERHADLTPRGQEAGLLAQAIIDHGFLKNLNEVWGNEIMLAYEGLYAGTADVVGVYKGQECIIDFKQSNNPKTKRQCEDYFNQAAAYAMAHNDMYG
;
A
#
# COMPACT_ATOMS: atom_id res chain seq x y z
N MET A 1 24.94 20.78 -4.34
CA MET A 1 23.69 20.08 -4.66
C MET A 1 23.42 20.19 -6.15
N THR A 2 23.18 19.07 -6.80
CA THR A 2 22.85 19.04 -8.23
C THR A 2 21.34 19.04 -8.38
N VAL A 3 20.82 19.96 -9.20
CA VAL A 3 19.40 19.99 -9.54
C VAL A 3 19.25 19.50 -10.97
N ALA A 4 18.48 18.43 -11.15
CA ALA A 4 18.15 17.92 -12.46
C ALA A 4 16.78 18.45 -12.89
N LEU A 5 16.72 19.03 -14.11
CA LEU A 5 15.46 19.46 -14.69
C LEU A 5 14.94 18.37 -15.60
N VAL A 6 13.70 17.96 -15.37
CA VAL A 6 13.02 16.92 -16.14
C VAL A 6 11.90 17.57 -16.95
N SER A 7 11.73 17.16 -18.20
CA SER A 7 10.63 17.66 -19.01
C SER A 7 9.29 17.24 -18.41
N LYS A 8 8.21 17.93 -18.79
CA LYS A 8 6.86 17.58 -18.34
C LYS A 8 6.48 16.15 -18.75
N GLU A 9 6.83 15.75 -19.94
CA GLU A 9 6.58 14.41 -20.48
C GLU A 9 7.35 13.34 -19.69
N GLU A 10 8.62 13.60 -19.38
CA GLU A 10 9.43 12.69 -18.57
C GLU A 10 8.91 12.58 -17.14
N ALA A 11 8.52 13.70 -16.53
CA ALA A 11 7.94 13.71 -15.19
C ALA A 11 6.63 12.90 -15.13
N GLU A 12 5.79 13.05 -16.16
CA GLU A 12 4.54 12.31 -16.26
C GLU A 12 4.76 10.82 -16.46
N LYS A 13 5.76 10.45 -17.29
CA LYS A 13 6.16 9.06 -17.48
C LYS A 13 6.63 8.43 -16.17
N ILE A 14 7.48 9.11 -15.42
CA ILE A 14 7.99 8.64 -14.12
C ILE A 14 6.81 8.40 -13.17
N LYS A 15 5.88 9.35 -13.10
CA LYS A 15 4.68 9.24 -12.28
C LYS A 15 3.81 8.04 -12.67
N ASN A 16 3.58 7.85 -13.96
CA ASN A 16 2.76 6.75 -14.47
C ASN A 16 3.43 5.40 -14.23
N ASP A 17 4.74 5.29 -14.46
CA ASP A 17 5.51 4.09 -14.18
C ASP A 17 5.43 3.70 -12.69
N ALA A 18 5.54 4.68 -11.80
CA ALA A 18 5.43 4.47 -10.37
C ALA A 18 4.02 4.00 -9.98
N ALA A 19 2.98 4.58 -10.56
CA ALA A 19 1.60 4.18 -10.32
C ALA A 19 1.33 2.74 -10.78
N VAL A 20 1.80 2.37 -11.96
CA VAL A 20 1.67 1.00 -12.49
C VAL A 20 2.40 0.01 -11.61
N ARG A 21 3.64 0.31 -11.22
CA ARG A 21 4.44 -0.53 -10.32
C ARG A 21 3.75 -0.73 -8.97
N GLY A 22 3.20 0.34 -8.39
CA GLY A 22 2.46 0.27 -7.13
C GLY A 22 1.22 -0.61 -7.24
N THR A 23 0.46 -0.48 -8.30
CA THR A 23 -0.73 -1.32 -8.56
C THR A 23 -0.37 -2.79 -8.66
N ILE A 24 0.70 -3.12 -9.38
CA ILE A 24 1.16 -4.51 -9.52
C ILE A 24 1.66 -5.05 -8.18
N MET A 25 2.41 -4.25 -7.41
CA MET A 25 2.88 -4.63 -6.08
C MET A 25 1.72 -4.99 -5.15
N HIS A 26 0.67 -4.16 -5.10
CA HIS A 26 -0.52 -4.43 -4.30
C HIS A 26 -1.21 -5.73 -4.72
N ARG A 27 -1.32 -5.97 -6.03
CA ARG A 27 -1.91 -7.21 -6.55
C ARG A 27 -1.10 -8.44 -6.15
N ILE A 28 0.23 -8.36 -6.21
CA ILE A 28 1.10 -9.46 -5.80
C ILE A 28 0.94 -9.76 -4.32
N LEU A 29 0.95 -8.73 -3.46
CA LEU A 29 0.78 -8.90 -2.02
C LEU A 29 -0.59 -9.45 -1.67
N GLU A 30 -1.64 -8.98 -2.31
CA GLU A 30 -3.00 -9.51 -2.14
C GLU A 30 -3.06 -10.99 -2.55
N GLY A 31 -2.43 -11.35 -3.67
CA GLY A 31 -2.36 -12.74 -4.14
C GLY A 31 -1.65 -13.65 -3.15
N GLU A 32 -0.59 -13.20 -2.52
CA GLU A 32 0.10 -13.97 -1.47
C GLU A 32 -0.77 -14.16 -0.22
N MET A 33 -1.60 -13.19 0.12
CA MET A 33 -2.52 -13.30 1.26
C MET A 33 -3.73 -14.19 0.98
N THR A 34 -4.23 -14.19 -0.25
CA THR A 34 -5.44 -14.93 -0.64
C THR A 34 -5.15 -16.29 -1.27
N GLY A 35 -3.89 -16.57 -1.61
CA GLY A 35 -3.49 -17.78 -2.32
C GLY A 35 -3.66 -17.71 -3.83
N GLU A 36 -4.11 -16.60 -4.37
CA GLU A 36 -4.26 -16.38 -5.82
C GLU A 36 -3.04 -15.64 -6.37
N ARG A 37 -1.98 -16.39 -6.65
CA ARG A 37 -0.72 -15.81 -7.13
C ARG A 37 -0.86 -15.26 -8.54
N HIS A 38 -0.30 -14.07 -8.73
CA HIS A 38 -0.19 -13.41 -10.02
C HIS A 38 1.26 -13.29 -10.44
N ALA A 39 1.54 -13.55 -11.72
CA ALA A 39 2.86 -13.35 -12.29
C ALA A 39 2.77 -12.27 -13.35
N ASP A 40 3.63 -11.26 -13.27
CA ASP A 40 3.77 -10.23 -14.27
C ASP A 40 5.23 -10.16 -14.70
N LEU A 41 5.50 -10.59 -15.92
CA LEU A 41 6.86 -10.70 -16.47
C LEU A 41 7.33 -9.42 -17.17
N THR A 42 6.50 -8.38 -17.20
CA THR A 42 6.90 -7.07 -17.73
C THR A 42 8.00 -6.45 -16.86
N PRO A 43 8.79 -5.50 -17.38
CA PRO A 43 9.79 -4.83 -16.54
C PRO A 43 9.20 -4.20 -15.27
N ARG A 44 8.02 -3.61 -15.35
CA ARG A 44 7.33 -3.04 -14.17
C ARG A 44 6.86 -4.11 -13.22
N GLY A 45 6.39 -5.23 -13.73
CA GLY A 45 6.01 -6.39 -12.94
C GLY A 45 7.18 -7.00 -12.19
N GLN A 46 8.35 -7.08 -12.82
CA GLN A 46 9.56 -7.57 -12.16
C GLN A 46 10.03 -6.63 -11.03
N GLU A 47 10.01 -5.31 -11.26
CA GLU A 47 10.31 -4.32 -10.21
C GLU A 47 9.32 -4.42 -9.05
N ALA A 48 8.03 -4.52 -9.36
CA ALA A 48 6.98 -4.66 -8.35
C ALA A 48 7.14 -5.96 -7.55
N GLY A 49 7.54 -7.04 -8.21
CA GLY A 49 7.82 -8.31 -7.57
C GLY A 49 8.95 -8.23 -6.55
N LEU A 50 10.00 -7.48 -6.87
CA LEU A 50 11.11 -7.26 -5.93
C LEU A 50 10.67 -6.45 -4.72
N LEU A 51 9.83 -5.43 -4.91
CA LEU A 51 9.28 -4.64 -3.81
C LEU A 51 8.37 -5.48 -2.91
N ALA A 52 7.48 -6.27 -3.51
CA ALA A 52 6.60 -7.16 -2.77
C ALA A 52 7.40 -8.22 -2.00
N GLN A 53 8.42 -8.80 -2.63
CA GLN A 53 9.28 -9.78 -1.98
C GLN A 53 10.05 -9.19 -0.81
N ALA A 54 10.51 -7.94 -0.90
CA ALA A 54 11.16 -7.24 0.20
C ALA A 54 10.22 -7.11 1.41
N ILE A 55 8.94 -6.79 1.20
CA ILE A 55 7.94 -6.73 2.27
C ILE A 55 7.74 -8.10 2.90
N ILE A 56 7.65 -9.15 2.09
CA ILE A 56 7.49 -10.54 2.56
C ILE A 56 8.73 -10.98 3.36
N ASP A 57 9.92 -10.69 2.85
CA ASP A 57 11.19 -11.06 3.50
C ASP A 57 11.37 -10.38 4.85
N HIS A 58 10.80 -9.20 5.05
CA HIS A 58 10.79 -8.51 6.34
C HIS A 58 9.76 -9.07 7.33
N GLY A 59 9.08 -10.15 6.97
CA GLY A 59 8.21 -10.89 7.87
C GLY A 59 6.74 -10.51 7.82
N PHE A 60 6.29 -9.80 6.80
CA PHE A 60 4.90 -9.36 6.70
C PHE A 60 3.91 -10.52 6.80
N LEU A 61 4.06 -11.55 5.94
CA LEU A 61 3.14 -12.70 5.96
C LEU A 61 3.27 -13.53 7.23
N LYS A 62 4.49 -13.67 7.74
CA LYS A 62 4.75 -14.42 8.97
C LYS A 62 4.04 -13.83 10.18
N ASN A 63 3.95 -12.50 10.25
CA ASN A 63 3.36 -11.77 11.38
C ASN A 63 1.89 -11.45 11.18
N LEU A 64 1.34 -11.75 10.00
CA LEU A 64 -0.08 -11.54 9.69
C LEU A 64 -0.88 -12.75 10.20
N ASN A 65 -1.59 -12.57 11.31
CA ASN A 65 -2.33 -13.66 11.96
C ASN A 65 -3.68 -13.92 11.29
N GLU A 66 -4.42 -12.86 10.95
CA GLU A 66 -5.72 -12.94 10.33
C GLU A 66 -5.89 -11.83 9.30
N VAL A 67 -6.56 -12.14 8.19
CA VAL A 67 -6.99 -11.16 7.20
C VAL A 67 -8.52 -11.09 7.26
N TRP A 68 -9.05 -9.95 7.70
CA TRP A 68 -10.49 -9.73 7.72
C TRP A 68 -11.01 -9.25 6.37
N GLY A 69 -10.16 -8.58 5.60
CA GLY A 69 -10.48 -8.16 4.24
C GLY A 69 -9.34 -7.46 3.54
N ASN A 70 -9.39 -7.49 2.21
CA ASN A 70 -8.47 -6.77 1.31
C ASN A 70 -9.27 -5.73 0.53
N GLU A 71 -8.66 -4.54 0.31
CA GLU A 71 -9.29 -3.44 -0.40
C GLU A 71 -10.68 -3.12 0.16
N ILE A 72 -10.74 -2.93 1.48
CA ILE A 72 -11.98 -2.65 2.19
C ILE A 72 -12.31 -1.15 2.11
N MET A 73 -13.52 -0.85 1.61
CA MET A 73 -14.04 0.51 1.64
C MET A 73 -14.46 0.88 3.05
N LEU A 74 -13.88 1.95 3.57
CA LEU A 74 -14.18 2.47 4.91
C LEU A 74 -14.73 3.88 4.78
N ALA A 75 -15.78 4.15 5.54
CA ALA A 75 -16.41 5.48 5.55
C ALA A 75 -16.76 5.87 6.98
N TYR A 76 -16.48 7.13 7.31
CA TYR A 76 -17.04 7.78 8.49
C TYR A 76 -18.20 8.64 7.99
N GLU A 77 -19.40 8.22 8.28
CA GLU A 77 -20.63 8.76 7.68
C GLU A 77 -20.68 10.30 7.75
N GLY A 78 -20.87 10.91 6.58
CA GLY A 78 -20.97 12.35 6.43
C GLY A 78 -19.65 13.12 6.47
N LEU A 79 -18.50 12.44 6.69
CA LEU A 79 -17.20 13.11 6.84
C LEU A 79 -16.19 12.69 5.76
N TYR A 80 -15.90 11.40 5.63
CA TYR A 80 -14.90 10.92 4.65
C TYR A 80 -15.10 9.46 4.31
N ALA A 81 -14.47 9.04 3.21
CA ALA A 81 -14.42 7.65 2.78
C ALA A 81 -13.08 7.35 2.11
N GLY A 82 -12.70 6.08 2.11
CA GLY A 82 -11.48 5.62 1.44
C GLY A 82 -11.39 4.12 1.44
N THR A 83 -10.32 3.57 0.84
CA THR A 83 -10.10 2.13 0.76
C THR A 83 -8.80 1.76 1.45
N ALA A 84 -8.88 0.86 2.43
CA ALA A 84 -7.72 0.29 3.11
C ALA A 84 -7.27 -1.00 2.40
N ASP A 85 -5.97 -1.18 2.25
CA ASP A 85 -5.42 -2.36 1.56
C ASP A 85 -5.71 -3.65 2.31
N VAL A 86 -5.49 -3.66 3.61
CA VAL A 86 -5.72 -4.82 4.47
C VAL A 86 -6.30 -4.39 5.80
N VAL A 87 -7.29 -5.15 6.26
CA VAL A 87 -7.80 -5.06 7.64
C VAL A 87 -7.67 -6.44 8.25
N GLY A 88 -7.04 -6.54 9.41
CA GLY A 88 -6.83 -7.84 10.04
C GLY A 88 -6.06 -7.76 11.33
N VAL A 89 -5.43 -8.86 11.70
CA VAL A 89 -4.61 -8.97 12.91
C VAL A 89 -3.15 -9.16 12.53
N TYR A 90 -2.30 -8.26 13.00
CA TYR A 90 -0.87 -8.27 12.73
C TYR A 90 -0.09 -8.23 14.06
N LYS A 91 0.81 -9.19 14.25
CA LYS A 91 1.53 -9.37 15.51
C LYS A 91 0.61 -9.39 16.73
N GLY A 92 -0.55 -10.05 16.60
CA GLY A 92 -1.52 -10.19 17.66
C GLY A 92 -2.40 -8.96 17.93
N GLN A 93 -2.31 -7.92 17.11
CA GLN A 93 -3.09 -6.69 17.27
C GLN A 93 -3.96 -6.43 16.05
N GLU A 94 -5.16 -5.94 16.26
CA GLU A 94 -6.06 -5.49 15.21
C GLU A 94 -5.44 -4.29 14.49
N CYS A 95 -5.25 -4.39 13.19
CA CYS A 95 -4.53 -3.41 12.39
C CYS A 95 -5.22 -3.09 11.08
N ILE A 96 -5.06 -1.85 10.66
CA ILE A 96 -5.26 -1.44 9.28
C ILE A 96 -3.88 -1.29 8.65
N ILE A 97 -3.68 -1.92 7.51
CA ILE A 97 -2.38 -1.97 6.84
C ILE A 97 -2.53 -1.38 5.44
N ASP A 98 -1.65 -0.45 5.12
CA ASP A 98 -1.56 0.16 3.79
C ASP A 98 -0.15 -0.02 3.25
N PHE A 99 -0.05 -0.46 2.00
CA PHE A 99 1.23 -0.60 1.32
C PHE A 99 1.54 0.68 0.56
N LYS A 100 2.71 1.23 0.81
CA LYS A 100 3.21 2.42 0.11
C LYS A 100 4.54 2.11 -0.55
N GLN A 101 4.68 2.53 -1.80
CA GLN A 101 5.96 2.50 -2.49
C GLN A 101 6.34 3.92 -2.91
N SER A 102 7.63 4.18 -3.01
CA SER A 102 8.14 5.50 -3.38
C SER A 102 9.43 5.36 -4.17
N ASN A 103 9.64 6.26 -5.12
CA ASN A 103 10.89 6.34 -5.86
C ASN A 103 12.00 6.99 -5.02
N ASN A 104 11.63 7.78 -4.02
CA ASN A 104 12.55 8.49 -3.15
C ASN A 104 12.14 8.33 -1.69
N PRO A 105 13.08 8.44 -0.74
CA PRO A 105 12.74 8.46 0.68
C PRO A 105 11.69 9.54 0.98
N LYS A 106 10.71 9.18 1.80
CA LYS A 106 9.64 10.10 2.20
C LYS A 106 10.14 11.07 3.26
N THR A 107 9.70 12.33 3.18
CA THR A 107 9.92 13.32 4.22
C THR A 107 9.08 13.00 5.46
N LYS A 108 9.45 13.58 6.61
CA LYS A 108 8.67 13.45 7.84
C LYS A 108 7.22 13.89 7.63
N ARG A 109 6.99 15.00 6.93
CA ARG A 109 5.64 15.50 6.65
C ARG A 109 4.82 14.52 5.81
N GLN A 110 5.42 13.89 4.80
CA GLN A 110 4.75 12.88 3.98
C GLN A 110 4.38 11.65 4.81
N CYS A 111 5.25 11.23 5.72
CA CYS A 111 4.95 10.13 6.64
C CYS A 111 3.82 10.49 7.61
N GLU A 112 3.78 11.71 8.11
CA GLU A 112 2.69 12.20 8.96
C GLU A 112 1.34 12.16 8.23
N ASP A 113 1.30 12.52 6.94
CA ASP A 113 0.09 12.42 6.11
C ASP A 113 -0.38 10.97 5.99
N TYR A 114 0.52 10.01 5.82
CA TYR A 114 0.18 8.59 5.79
C TYR A 114 -0.34 8.09 7.13
N PHE A 115 0.24 8.52 8.24
CA PHE A 115 -0.24 8.16 9.57
C PHE A 115 -1.63 8.74 9.84
N ASN A 116 -1.90 9.97 9.39
CA ASN A 116 -3.22 10.58 9.50
C ASN A 116 -4.25 9.82 8.67
N GLN A 117 -3.89 9.35 7.47
CA GLN A 117 -4.75 8.51 6.64
C GLN A 117 -5.08 7.20 7.34
N ALA A 118 -4.08 6.54 7.92
CA ALA A 118 -4.28 5.29 8.65
C ALA A 118 -5.17 5.47 9.87
N ALA A 119 -4.98 6.57 10.63
CA ALA A 119 -5.83 6.90 11.78
C ALA A 119 -7.27 7.15 11.34
N ALA A 120 -7.49 7.87 10.23
CA ALA A 120 -8.82 8.10 9.68
C ALA A 120 -9.50 6.79 9.29
N TYR A 121 -8.78 5.85 8.70
CA TYR A 121 -9.32 4.54 8.36
C TYR A 121 -9.67 3.72 9.61
N ALA A 122 -8.83 3.77 10.64
CA ALA A 122 -9.12 3.08 11.90
C ALA A 122 -10.38 3.62 12.56
N MET A 123 -10.56 4.93 12.59
CA MET A 123 -11.76 5.57 13.11
C MET A 123 -13.01 5.18 12.31
N ALA A 124 -12.90 5.16 10.99
CA ALA A 124 -13.99 4.76 10.11
C ALA A 124 -14.38 3.30 10.33
N HIS A 125 -13.40 2.40 10.46
CA HIS A 125 -13.64 0.99 10.74
C HIS A 125 -14.37 0.80 12.08
N ASN A 126 -13.94 1.52 13.12
CA ASN A 126 -14.58 1.45 14.43
C ASN A 126 -16.02 1.99 14.39
N ASP A 127 -16.29 3.02 13.60
CA ASP A 127 -17.63 3.56 13.41
C ASP A 127 -18.54 2.56 12.69
N MET A 128 -18.04 1.88 11.66
CA MET A 128 -18.81 0.92 10.85
C MET A 128 -19.06 -0.41 11.56
N TYR A 129 -18.08 -0.92 12.30
CA TYR A 129 -18.08 -2.29 12.81
C TYR A 129 -17.96 -2.39 14.34
N GLY A 130 -17.78 -1.30 14.99
CA GLY A 130 -17.63 -1.25 16.44
C GLY A 130 -16.19 -1.42 16.87
#